data_b2e667663afba1dd51925b503a71aae8
#
_entry.id   b2e667663afba1dd51925b503a71aae8
#
_cell.length_a   1.000
_cell.length_b   1.000
_cell.length_c   1.000
_cell.angle_alpha   90.00
_cell.angle_beta   90.00
_cell.angle_gamma   90.00
#
_symmetry.space_group_name_H-M   'P 1'
#
loop_
_entity.id
_entity.type
_entity.pdbx_description
1 polymer ?
#
loop_
_entity_poly.entity_id
_entity_poly.type
_entity_poly.pdbx_seq_one_letter_code
_entity_poly.pdbx_strand_id
1 'polypeptide(L)'
;MLHSPWSRRVIPSTVIAVALALLGTMLLIAGSSDSAQAASLVGKPCKKVGTTMGDGPGRTVICTKLKSGKKKGKLVWKLSKGTNPGPGPGPNPDPACKTRPVFTKDFIAPEHVQVVVPIGEQTAYGGVLSVRSYVHSKPELDGQRLPLYAPVDMTLNQAAYYKIGTDPTYKPEYSLFFDAGCGVTVQLYHVKGVVGAVASVVPKEPVPSSAGQPVTPTLIKAGEQIGWFEGEAGKSVAFDLRVEDSSRTNTFINQARFTSSPGASGELYAVCPYDFYAGAQRERWLAKLGAPSTDPVPGTPCGTISQGKVGTAQGMWFFSDAKVNSLTYRGETWNEGMPAGQYQSQIVFNVDPRNTIRIGGLNAARPLVQMMISKQGPGSDTWRDPLSLTAGQEHCWSNSSQSVKVRLSADGASLTAVVGTGACSGLDLSRGQVYVR
;
A
#
# COMPACT_ATOMS: atom_id res chain seq x y z
N MET A 1 -57.61 9.32 -19.34
CA MET A 1 -58.29 10.42 -18.60
C MET A 1 -57.90 10.26 -17.14
N LEU A 2 -57.16 11.20 -16.63
CA LEU A 2 -57.11 11.83 -15.33
C LEU A 2 -55.64 12.28 -15.03
N HIS A 3 -55.49 13.60 -15.21
CA HIS A 3 -54.28 14.37 -14.83
C HIS A 3 -54.19 14.52 -13.32
N SER A 4 -52.97 14.47 -12.80
CA SER A 4 -52.65 15.01 -11.48
C SER A 4 -51.44 15.95 -11.59
N PRO A 5 -51.53 17.22 -11.13
CA PRO A 5 -50.45 18.19 -11.25
C PRO A 5 -49.56 18.20 -10.03
N TRP A 6 -48.26 18.15 -10.23
CA TRP A 6 -47.26 18.38 -9.21
C TRP A 6 -47.03 19.87 -8.98
N SER A 7 -47.38 20.34 -7.80
CA SER A 7 -47.11 21.69 -7.34
C SER A 7 -45.64 21.83 -6.92
N ARG A 8 -44.95 22.74 -7.61
CA ARG A 8 -43.61 23.23 -7.18
C ARG A 8 -43.80 24.20 -6.02
N ARG A 9 -43.19 23.90 -4.87
CA ARG A 9 -42.97 24.88 -3.80
C ARG A 9 -41.62 25.54 -4.00
N VAL A 10 -41.66 26.83 -4.27
CA VAL A 10 -40.54 27.75 -4.27
C VAL A 10 -40.27 28.18 -2.83
N ILE A 11 -39.06 28.02 -2.34
CA ILE A 11 -38.60 28.54 -1.03
C ILE A 11 -37.77 29.79 -1.33
N PRO A 12 -38.06 30.95 -0.75
CA PRO A 12 -37.27 32.15 -0.97
C PRO A 12 -35.99 32.17 -0.10
N SER A 13 -34.88 32.45 -0.74
CA SER A 13 -33.57 32.65 -0.10
C SER A 13 -33.54 34.01 0.58
N THR A 14 -33.41 34.03 1.91
CA THR A 14 -33.11 35.25 2.67
C THR A 14 -31.59 35.28 2.96
N VAL A 15 -30.92 36.23 2.33
CA VAL A 15 -29.54 36.59 2.57
C VAL A 15 -29.49 37.44 3.84
N ILE A 16 -28.74 36.97 4.85
CA ILE A 16 -28.32 37.81 5.99
C ILE A 16 -26.80 37.92 5.94
N ALA A 17 -26.32 39.09 5.55
CA ALA A 17 -24.95 39.52 5.69
C ALA A 17 -24.76 40.10 7.09
N VAL A 18 -23.87 39.48 7.88
CA VAL A 18 -23.35 40.11 9.13
C VAL A 18 -21.83 40.26 8.95
N ALA A 19 -21.44 41.51 8.72
CA ALA A 19 -20.05 41.94 8.81
C ALA A 19 -19.72 42.24 10.28
N LEU A 20 -18.75 41.54 10.85
CA LEU A 20 -18.08 41.93 12.08
C LEU A 20 -16.58 42.01 11.84
N ALA A 21 -16.08 43.24 11.79
CA ALA A 21 -14.67 43.56 11.87
C ALA A 21 -14.20 43.40 13.31
N LEU A 22 -13.23 42.51 13.52
CA LEU A 22 -12.42 42.45 14.72
C LEU A 22 -10.95 42.54 14.33
N LEU A 23 -10.38 43.74 14.45
CA LEU A 23 -8.94 43.96 14.54
C LEU A 23 -8.42 43.28 15.80
N GLY A 24 -7.69 42.20 15.64
CA GLY A 24 -6.90 41.56 16.67
C GLY A 24 -5.44 41.56 16.25
N THR A 25 -4.68 42.43 16.92
CA THR A 25 -3.21 42.52 16.88
C THR A 25 -2.61 41.14 17.20
N MET A 26 -2.14 40.40 16.22
CA MET A 26 -1.32 39.20 16.46
C MET A 26 0.15 39.58 16.58
N LEU A 27 0.65 39.49 17.81
CA LEU A 27 2.06 39.47 18.16
C LEU A 27 2.70 38.28 17.42
N LEU A 28 3.63 38.56 16.50
CA LEU A 28 4.49 37.56 15.89
C LEU A 28 5.48 37.06 16.93
N ILE A 29 5.16 35.98 17.61
CA ILE A 29 6.17 35.16 18.30
C ILE A 29 6.71 34.20 17.25
N ALA A 30 7.89 34.54 16.71
CA ALA A 30 8.71 33.62 15.94
C ALA A 30 9.24 32.53 16.89
N GLY A 31 8.43 31.53 17.14
CA GLY A 31 8.87 30.29 17.76
C GLY A 31 9.54 29.43 16.70
N SER A 32 10.86 29.38 16.69
CA SER A 32 11.64 28.36 16.04
C SER A 32 11.23 27.01 16.62
N SER A 33 10.35 26.28 15.92
CA SER A 33 10.11 24.87 16.19
C SER A 33 11.33 24.10 15.70
N ASP A 34 12.37 24.01 16.52
CA ASP A 34 13.34 22.95 16.45
C ASP A 34 12.55 21.64 16.57
N SER A 35 12.38 20.98 15.43
CA SER A 35 11.96 19.58 15.40
C SER A 35 13.03 18.78 16.13
N ALA A 36 12.81 18.51 17.41
CA ALA A 36 13.65 17.63 18.20
C ALA A 36 13.64 16.25 17.55
N GLN A 37 14.61 16.03 16.67
CA GLN A 37 14.93 14.72 16.14
C GLN A 37 15.21 13.82 17.36
N ALA A 38 14.36 12.84 17.62
CA ALA A 38 14.49 11.96 18.77
C ALA A 38 15.91 11.41 18.83
N ALA A 39 16.68 11.86 19.79
CA ALA A 39 18.10 11.57 19.86
C ALA A 39 18.32 10.07 20.03
N SER A 40 19.08 9.45 19.12
CA SER A 40 19.43 8.01 19.13
C SER A 40 19.79 7.50 20.53
N LEU A 41 19.31 6.30 20.86
CA LEU A 41 19.63 5.62 22.12
C LEU A 41 21.05 5.01 22.12
N VAL A 42 21.67 4.85 20.96
CA VAL A 42 23.02 4.26 20.84
C VAL A 42 24.02 5.02 21.71
N GLY A 43 24.72 4.26 22.57
CA GLY A 43 25.69 4.82 23.51
C GLY A 43 25.11 5.37 24.82
N LYS A 44 23.78 5.53 24.94
CA LYS A 44 23.13 5.92 26.19
C LYS A 44 23.12 4.76 27.21
N PRO A 45 23.05 5.04 28.51
CA PRO A 45 22.96 3.99 29.54
C PRO A 45 21.69 3.15 29.41
N CYS A 46 21.79 1.88 29.76
CA CYS A 46 20.65 0.96 29.88
C CYS A 46 20.71 0.15 31.20
N LYS A 47 19.63 -0.51 31.58
CA LYS A 47 19.52 -1.11 32.92
C LYS A 47 19.78 -2.61 32.99
N LYS A 48 19.46 -3.36 31.95
CA LYS A 48 19.53 -4.85 31.96
C LYS A 48 20.11 -5.36 30.64
N VAL A 49 21.20 -6.16 30.74
CA VAL A 49 21.83 -6.80 29.57
C VAL A 49 20.81 -7.67 28.82
N GLY A 50 20.83 -7.59 27.50
CA GLY A 50 19.94 -8.38 26.63
C GLY A 50 18.59 -7.74 26.37
N THR A 51 18.21 -6.68 27.10
CA THR A 51 16.97 -5.94 26.75
C THR A 51 17.12 -5.30 25.39
N THR A 52 16.08 -5.40 24.55
CA THR A 52 16.01 -4.75 23.23
C THR A 52 15.01 -3.60 23.25
N MET A 53 15.24 -2.57 22.44
CA MET A 53 14.35 -1.41 22.27
C MET A 53 14.47 -0.84 20.87
N GLY A 54 13.40 -0.31 20.33
CA GLY A 54 13.42 0.45 19.06
C GLY A 54 14.18 1.78 19.22
N ASP A 55 15.02 2.11 18.27
CA ASP A 55 15.83 3.35 18.21
C ASP A 55 15.59 4.10 16.88
N GLY A 56 14.34 4.29 16.55
CA GLY A 56 13.91 4.87 15.28
C GLY A 56 13.52 3.82 14.23
N PRO A 57 13.04 4.27 13.06
CA PRO A 57 12.55 3.38 12.01
C PRO A 57 13.58 2.32 11.61
N GLY A 58 13.21 1.05 11.75
CA GLY A 58 14.03 -0.08 11.35
C GLY A 58 15.32 -0.29 12.16
N ARG A 59 15.49 0.40 13.29
CA ARG A 59 16.67 0.26 14.14
C ARG A 59 16.30 -0.32 15.50
N THR A 60 16.90 -1.44 15.85
CA THR A 60 16.80 -2.05 17.17
C THR A 60 18.13 -1.92 17.90
N VAL A 61 18.09 -1.50 19.14
CA VAL A 61 19.25 -1.48 20.03
C VAL A 61 19.11 -2.55 21.09
N ILE A 62 20.25 -3.11 21.48
CA ILE A 62 20.36 -4.09 22.56
C ILE A 62 21.24 -3.54 23.67
N CYS A 63 20.78 -3.68 24.90
CA CYS A 63 21.57 -3.33 26.08
C CYS A 63 22.74 -4.29 26.26
N THR A 64 23.95 -3.77 26.15
CA THR A 64 25.18 -4.58 26.15
C THR A 64 26.19 -4.04 27.16
N LYS A 65 26.89 -4.93 27.87
CA LYS A 65 28.02 -4.57 28.74
C LYS A 65 29.28 -4.34 27.90
N LEU A 66 29.88 -3.18 28.04
CA LEU A 66 31.09 -2.83 27.28
C LEU A 66 32.30 -3.67 27.81
N LYS A 67 33.00 -4.33 26.86
CA LYS A 67 34.14 -5.21 27.17
C LYS A 67 35.47 -4.46 27.19
N SER A 68 35.58 -3.28 26.62
CA SER A 68 36.80 -2.49 26.48
C SER A 68 36.57 -0.99 26.49
N GLY A 69 37.62 -0.17 26.55
CA GLY A 69 37.61 1.28 26.52
C GLY A 69 37.31 1.95 27.88
N LYS A 70 37.33 3.32 27.89
CA LYS A 70 37.12 4.13 29.12
C LYS A 70 35.81 3.87 29.86
N LYS A 71 34.82 3.23 29.21
CA LYS A 71 33.50 2.89 29.78
C LYS A 71 33.33 1.37 29.99
N LYS A 72 34.44 0.59 30.08
CA LYS A 72 34.42 -0.86 30.33
C LYS A 72 33.54 -1.18 31.54
N GLY A 73 32.72 -2.19 31.42
CA GLY A 73 31.79 -2.62 32.46
C GLY A 73 30.46 -1.92 32.53
N LYS A 74 30.30 -0.74 31.89
CA LYS A 74 29.02 -0.03 31.84
C LYS A 74 28.04 -0.67 30.85
N LEU A 75 26.73 -0.58 31.14
CA LEU A 75 25.66 -1.04 30.28
C LEU A 75 25.26 0.11 29.36
N VAL A 76 25.31 -0.11 28.06
CA VAL A 76 24.91 0.88 27.06
C VAL A 76 24.11 0.23 25.95
N TRP A 77 23.25 1.03 25.33
CA TRP A 77 22.56 0.64 24.12
C TRP A 77 23.55 0.56 22.95
N LYS A 78 23.60 -0.57 22.28
CA LYS A 78 24.29 -0.75 21.00
C LYS A 78 23.29 -1.13 19.94
N LEU A 79 23.57 -0.77 18.69
CA LEU A 79 22.83 -1.36 17.58
C LEU A 79 22.92 -2.88 17.69
N SER A 80 21.79 -3.54 17.69
CA SER A 80 21.74 -4.98 17.59
C SER A 80 22.42 -5.39 16.29
N LYS A 81 23.47 -6.21 16.37
CA LYS A 81 24.02 -6.89 15.18
C LYS A 81 23.14 -8.07 14.75
N GLY A 82 22.10 -8.36 15.51
CA GLY A 82 21.08 -9.30 15.19
C GLY A 82 20.06 -8.59 14.34
N THR A 83 19.99 -8.98 13.12
CA THR A 83 18.76 -9.13 12.35
C THR A 83 17.63 -8.21 12.82
N ASN A 84 17.62 -6.97 12.33
CA ASN A 84 16.36 -6.50 11.87
C ASN A 84 15.89 -7.58 10.89
N PRO A 85 14.76 -8.18 11.07
CA PRO A 85 14.06 -8.73 9.96
C PRO A 85 13.34 -7.55 9.26
N GLY A 86 14.11 -6.57 8.78
CA GLY A 86 13.76 -5.96 7.53
C GLY A 86 13.82 -7.13 6.56
N PRO A 87 12.98 -7.17 5.51
CA PRO A 87 13.11 -8.21 4.52
C PRO A 87 14.54 -8.12 3.99
N GLY A 88 15.39 -8.98 4.53
CA GLY A 88 16.68 -9.28 3.96
C GLY A 88 16.46 -9.77 2.54
N PRO A 89 17.49 -9.85 1.70
CA PRO A 89 17.40 -10.65 0.48
C PRO A 89 16.72 -11.95 0.89
N GLY A 90 15.57 -12.23 0.27
CA GLY A 90 14.71 -13.34 0.67
C GLY A 90 15.57 -14.56 0.94
N PRO A 91 15.30 -15.33 1.99
CA PRO A 91 16.14 -16.47 2.33
C PRO A 91 16.40 -17.22 1.04
N ASN A 92 17.69 -17.52 0.78
CA ASN A 92 18.03 -18.45 -0.29
C ASN A 92 17.04 -19.61 -0.20
N PRO A 93 16.36 -19.98 -1.28
CA PRO A 93 15.35 -21.02 -1.24
C PRO A 93 15.93 -22.20 -0.45
N ASP A 94 15.25 -22.58 0.61
CA ASP A 94 15.70 -23.69 1.46
C ASP A 94 15.97 -24.87 0.53
N PRO A 95 17.21 -25.37 0.43
CA PRO A 95 17.52 -26.50 -0.43
C PRO A 95 16.72 -27.76 -0.08
N ALA A 96 16.13 -27.80 1.12
CA ALA A 96 15.18 -28.85 1.52
C ALA A 96 13.78 -28.67 0.89
N CYS A 97 13.51 -27.50 0.25
CA CYS A 97 12.20 -27.22 -0.29
C CYS A 97 12.02 -27.85 -1.67
N LYS A 98 11.47 -29.06 -1.69
CA LYS A 98 11.23 -29.81 -2.92
C LYS A 98 9.95 -29.41 -3.65
N THR A 99 8.99 -28.78 -2.97
CA THR A 99 7.67 -28.49 -3.54
C THR A 99 7.12 -27.19 -3.00
N ARG A 100 6.75 -26.28 -3.90
CA ARG A 100 6.06 -25.04 -3.55
C ARG A 100 4.73 -25.38 -2.84
N PRO A 101 4.32 -24.65 -1.77
CA PRO A 101 3.04 -24.88 -1.12
C PRO A 101 1.89 -24.71 -2.12
N VAL A 102 0.89 -25.56 -2.04
CA VAL A 102 -0.36 -25.48 -2.80
C VAL A 102 -1.49 -25.18 -1.83
N PHE A 103 -2.27 -24.17 -2.12
CA PHE A 103 -3.46 -23.83 -1.34
C PHE A 103 -4.55 -24.87 -1.59
N THR A 104 -4.94 -25.55 -0.54
CA THR A 104 -5.94 -26.64 -0.59
C THR A 104 -7.30 -26.24 -0.03
N LYS A 105 -7.36 -25.09 0.65
CA LYS A 105 -8.59 -24.51 1.23
C LYS A 105 -8.76 -23.09 0.75
N ASP A 106 -9.98 -22.64 0.62
CA ASP A 106 -10.27 -21.23 0.33
C ASP A 106 -10.03 -20.40 1.60
N PHE A 107 -9.37 -19.24 1.44
CA PHE A 107 -9.12 -18.31 2.56
C PHE A 107 -10.40 -17.56 2.99
N ILE A 108 -11.41 -17.50 2.15
CA ILE A 108 -12.79 -17.06 2.41
C ILE A 108 -13.71 -17.84 1.47
N ALA A 109 -14.97 -18.03 1.84
CA ALA A 109 -15.96 -18.64 0.98
C ALA A 109 -16.12 -17.83 -0.33
N PRO A 110 -15.84 -18.40 -1.53
CA PRO A 110 -15.87 -17.65 -2.79
C PRO A 110 -17.24 -17.05 -3.12
N GLU A 111 -18.32 -17.63 -2.61
CA GLU A 111 -19.68 -17.09 -2.74
C GLU A 111 -19.89 -15.77 -2.01
N HIS A 112 -19.07 -15.45 -1.02
CA HIS A 112 -19.08 -14.18 -0.31
C HIS A 112 -18.35 -13.06 -1.07
N VAL A 113 -17.56 -13.42 -2.07
CA VAL A 113 -16.71 -12.49 -2.82
C VAL A 113 -17.41 -12.03 -4.09
N GLN A 114 -17.53 -10.71 -4.25
CA GLN A 114 -17.99 -10.08 -5.48
C GLN A 114 -16.88 -10.08 -6.54
N VAL A 115 -15.78 -9.44 -6.23
CA VAL A 115 -14.66 -9.26 -7.16
C VAL A 115 -13.34 -9.28 -6.40
N VAL A 116 -12.31 -9.68 -7.12
CA VAL A 116 -10.93 -9.64 -6.66
C VAL A 116 -10.13 -8.71 -7.55
N VAL A 117 -9.50 -7.69 -6.98
CA VAL A 117 -8.57 -6.84 -7.70
C VAL A 117 -7.18 -7.47 -7.67
N PRO A 118 -6.58 -7.79 -8.82
CA PRO A 118 -5.25 -8.40 -8.85
C PRO A 118 -4.15 -7.47 -8.33
N ILE A 119 -2.98 -8.05 -8.04
CA ILE A 119 -1.79 -7.26 -7.70
C ILE A 119 -1.40 -6.37 -8.90
N GLY A 120 -0.89 -5.18 -8.60
CA GLY A 120 -0.45 -4.22 -9.63
C GLY A 120 -1.57 -3.46 -10.35
N GLU A 121 -2.85 -3.78 -10.12
CA GLU A 121 -3.96 -3.10 -10.79
C GLU A 121 -4.38 -1.80 -10.09
N GLN A 122 -4.20 -1.72 -8.80
CA GLN A 122 -4.49 -0.51 -8.05
C GLN A 122 -3.20 0.25 -7.76
N THR A 123 -3.23 1.56 -8.00
CA THR A 123 -2.15 2.43 -7.56
C THR A 123 -2.26 2.67 -6.07
N ALA A 124 -1.18 2.40 -5.37
CA ALA A 124 -1.08 2.82 -3.98
C ALA A 124 -0.91 4.34 -3.89
N TYR A 125 -1.33 4.94 -2.80
CA TYR A 125 -1.22 6.39 -2.58
C TYR A 125 0.20 6.94 -2.73
N GLY A 126 1.22 6.12 -2.55
CA GLY A 126 2.62 6.50 -2.67
C GLY A 126 3.18 6.54 -4.11
N GLY A 127 2.36 6.34 -5.15
CA GLY A 127 2.84 6.32 -6.53
C GLY A 127 3.54 5.03 -6.93
N VAL A 128 3.23 3.93 -6.28
CA VAL A 128 3.64 2.56 -6.63
C VAL A 128 2.42 1.70 -6.92
N LEU A 129 2.64 0.62 -7.64
CA LEU A 129 1.60 -0.39 -7.84
C LEU A 129 1.39 -1.19 -6.56
N SER A 130 0.13 -1.52 -6.26
CA SER A 130 -0.18 -2.29 -5.07
C SER A 130 0.32 -3.71 -5.17
N VAL A 131 1.09 -4.12 -4.16
CA VAL A 131 1.58 -5.50 -3.99
C VAL A 131 0.52 -6.43 -3.39
N ARG A 132 -0.68 -5.90 -3.15
CA ARG A 132 -1.80 -6.62 -2.54
C ARG A 132 -2.87 -6.87 -3.57
N SER A 133 -3.55 -7.99 -3.43
CA SER A 133 -4.83 -8.28 -4.07
C SER A 133 -5.93 -7.84 -3.11
N TYR A 134 -6.93 -7.10 -3.61
CA TYR A 134 -8.05 -6.63 -2.80
C TYR A 134 -9.25 -7.52 -3.03
N VAL A 135 -9.74 -8.16 -1.97
CA VAL A 135 -10.86 -9.11 -2.01
C VAL A 135 -12.11 -8.39 -1.52
N HIS A 136 -12.95 -7.99 -2.45
CA HIS A 136 -14.20 -7.28 -2.16
C HIS A 136 -15.31 -8.25 -1.84
N SER A 137 -15.96 -8.08 -0.68
CA SER A 137 -17.20 -8.79 -0.35
C SER A 137 -18.36 -8.29 -1.20
N LYS A 138 -19.37 -9.11 -1.32
CA LYS A 138 -20.65 -8.71 -1.90
C LYS A 138 -21.30 -7.64 -1.01
N PRO A 139 -21.90 -6.58 -1.59
CA PRO A 139 -22.51 -5.48 -0.81
C PRO A 139 -23.60 -5.92 0.16
N GLU A 140 -24.37 -6.96 -0.19
CA GLU A 140 -25.42 -7.49 0.68
C GLU A 140 -24.88 -8.19 1.95
N LEU A 141 -23.57 -8.40 2.03
CA LEU A 141 -22.88 -8.98 3.19
C LEU A 141 -22.18 -7.92 4.05
N ASP A 142 -22.31 -6.64 3.74
CA ASP A 142 -21.73 -5.57 4.55
C ASP A 142 -22.25 -5.64 5.99
N GLY A 143 -21.34 -5.46 6.94
CA GLY A 143 -21.63 -5.60 8.37
C GLY A 143 -21.72 -7.04 8.88
N GLN A 144 -21.64 -8.05 8.01
CA GLN A 144 -21.60 -9.45 8.41
C GLN A 144 -20.16 -9.91 8.64
N ARG A 145 -19.99 -10.79 9.62
CA ARG A 145 -18.69 -11.43 9.89
C ARG A 145 -18.48 -12.59 8.92
N LEU A 146 -17.58 -12.37 7.97
CA LEU A 146 -17.22 -13.37 6.97
C LEU A 146 -15.96 -14.12 7.45
N PRO A 147 -16.05 -15.42 7.75
CA PRO A 147 -14.93 -16.18 8.28
C PRO A 147 -13.74 -16.24 7.31
N LEU A 148 -12.52 -16.07 7.85
CA LEU A 148 -11.27 -16.23 7.13
C LEU A 148 -10.54 -17.48 7.62
N TYR A 149 -9.98 -18.25 6.69
CA TYR A 149 -9.37 -19.55 6.94
C TYR A 149 -7.93 -19.60 6.42
N ALA A 150 -7.13 -20.49 7.01
CA ALA A 150 -5.80 -20.80 6.49
C ALA A 150 -5.92 -21.58 5.17
N PRO A 151 -5.37 -21.09 4.05
CA PRO A 151 -5.47 -21.78 2.76
C PRO A 151 -4.55 -23.01 2.66
N VAL A 152 -3.53 -23.05 3.50
CA VAL A 152 -2.51 -24.11 3.60
C VAL A 152 -2.01 -24.18 5.05
N ASP A 153 -1.31 -25.24 5.43
CA ASP A 153 -0.57 -25.25 6.70
C ASP A 153 0.44 -24.10 6.69
N MET A 154 0.35 -23.20 7.69
CA MET A 154 1.21 -22.03 7.77
C MET A 154 1.47 -21.61 9.21
N THR A 155 2.59 -20.96 9.47
CA THR A 155 2.99 -20.53 10.81
C THR A 155 2.84 -19.03 10.95
N LEU A 156 2.01 -18.56 11.89
CA LEU A 156 1.94 -17.13 12.23
C LEU A 156 3.21 -16.71 12.94
N ASN A 157 3.96 -15.77 12.36
CA ASN A 157 5.24 -15.30 12.90
C ASN A 157 5.20 -13.83 13.34
N GLN A 158 4.32 -13.02 12.73
CA GLN A 158 4.17 -11.62 13.09
C GLN A 158 2.69 -11.23 13.00
N ALA A 159 2.28 -10.28 13.84
CA ALA A 159 0.97 -9.67 13.80
C ALA A 159 1.04 -8.21 14.22
N ALA A 160 0.09 -7.39 13.76
CA ALA A 160 -0.20 -6.10 14.32
C ALA A 160 -1.70 -6.02 14.64
N TYR A 161 -2.04 -5.46 15.80
CA TYR A 161 -3.37 -4.93 16.07
C TYR A 161 -3.26 -3.42 15.99
N TYR A 162 -3.98 -2.78 15.07
CA TYR A 162 -3.71 -1.39 14.76
C TYR A 162 -4.99 -0.59 14.49
N LYS A 163 -4.89 0.71 14.74
CA LYS A 163 -5.91 1.67 14.35
C LYS A 163 -5.24 2.77 13.53
N ILE A 164 -5.68 2.92 12.29
CA ILE A 164 -5.18 3.98 11.41
C ILE A 164 -6.05 5.22 11.58
N GLY A 165 -5.39 6.38 11.70
CA GLY A 165 -6.05 7.67 11.74
C GLY A 165 -6.65 8.04 13.09
N THR A 166 -7.17 9.27 13.13
CA THR A 166 -7.80 9.87 14.31
C THR A 166 -9.32 9.74 14.31
N ASP A 167 -9.91 9.16 13.25
CA ASP A 167 -11.36 8.96 13.19
C ASP A 167 -11.80 7.99 14.30
N PRO A 168 -12.58 8.47 15.28
CA PRO A 168 -13.02 7.63 16.40
C PRO A 168 -13.94 6.49 15.97
N THR A 169 -14.57 6.59 14.81
CA THR A 169 -15.48 5.58 14.27
C THR A 169 -14.75 4.44 13.57
N TYR A 170 -13.44 4.59 13.28
CA TYR A 170 -12.64 3.52 12.69
C TYR A 170 -12.30 2.48 13.76
N LYS A 171 -12.79 1.27 13.59
CA LYS A 171 -12.48 0.16 14.51
C LYS A 171 -11.07 -0.37 14.27
N PRO A 172 -10.31 -0.70 15.31
CA PRO A 172 -9.02 -1.37 15.16
C PRO A 172 -9.16 -2.70 14.41
N GLU A 173 -8.10 -3.11 13.72
CA GLU A 173 -8.05 -4.31 12.89
C GLU A 173 -6.66 -4.96 12.96
N TYR A 174 -6.54 -6.18 12.43
CA TYR A 174 -5.29 -6.93 12.45
C TYR A 174 -4.63 -6.98 11.07
N SER A 175 -3.28 -6.95 11.08
CA SER A 175 -2.44 -7.49 10.03
C SER A 175 -1.79 -8.76 10.54
N LEU A 176 -1.86 -9.83 9.75
CA LEU A 176 -1.36 -11.15 10.10
C LEU A 176 -0.35 -11.61 9.04
N PHE A 177 0.82 -12.11 9.49
CA PHE A 177 1.93 -12.48 8.62
C PHE A 177 2.34 -13.92 8.90
N PHE A 178 2.14 -14.77 7.91
CA PHE A 178 2.37 -16.20 8.00
C PHE A 178 3.51 -16.64 7.09
N ASP A 179 4.24 -17.63 7.54
CA ASP A 179 5.18 -18.42 6.75
C ASP A 179 4.46 -19.71 6.32
N ALA A 180 4.32 -19.90 5.02
CA ALA A 180 3.75 -21.12 4.43
C ALA A 180 4.84 -22.13 4.00
N GLY A 181 6.09 -21.86 4.36
CA GLY A 181 7.24 -22.65 3.97
C GLY A 181 7.76 -22.34 2.57
N CYS A 182 8.93 -22.87 2.24
CA CYS A 182 9.54 -22.71 0.91
C CYS A 182 9.77 -21.27 0.45
N GLY A 183 9.95 -20.34 1.39
CA GLY A 183 10.10 -18.92 1.08
C GLY A 183 8.81 -18.25 0.64
N VAL A 184 7.66 -18.89 0.86
CA VAL A 184 6.33 -18.33 0.60
C VAL A 184 5.77 -17.74 1.89
N THR A 185 5.38 -16.46 1.85
CA THR A 185 4.67 -15.79 2.93
C THR A 185 3.26 -15.42 2.50
N VAL A 186 2.31 -15.53 3.43
CA VAL A 186 0.93 -15.11 3.25
C VAL A 186 0.62 -14.00 4.25
N GLN A 187 0.09 -12.89 3.79
CA GLN A 187 -0.20 -11.72 4.61
C GLN A 187 -1.66 -11.32 4.39
N LEU A 188 -2.36 -11.12 5.50
CA LEU A 188 -3.76 -10.64 5.52
C LEU A 188 -3.81 -9.29 6.23
N TYR A 189 -4.52 -8.34 5.66
CA TYR A 189 -4.75 -7.02 6.24
C TYR A 189 -6.26 -6.75 6.31
N HIS A 190 -6.66 -5.83 7.17
CA HIS A 190 -8.06 -5.49 7.42
C HIS A 190 -8.86 -6.64 8.04
N VAL A 191 -8.20 -7.54 8.78
CA VAL A 191 -8.86 -8.60 9.55
C VAL A 191 -9.52 -7.97 10.78
N LYS A 192 -10.84 -8.03 10.87
CA LYS A 192 -11.63 -7.32 11.90
C LYS A 192 -11.62 -8.01 13.26
N GLY A 193 -11.28 -9.27 13.29
CA GLY A 193 -11.09 -10.01 14.53
C GLY A 193 -10.47 -11.37 14.27
N VAL A 194 -9.94 -11.97 15.32
CA VAL A 194 -9.18 -13.21 15.28
C VAL A 194 -9.76 -14.25 16.23
N VAL A 195 -9.55 -15.53 15.92
CA VAL A 195 -10.07 -16.66 16.73
C VAL A 195 -9.01 -17.73 16.97
N GLY A 196 -9.32 -18.71 17.82
CA GLY A 196 -8.53 -19.92 18.02
C GLY A 196 -7.08 -19.64 18.43
N ALA A 197 -6.15 -20.37 17.83
CA ALA A 197 -4.73 -20.28 18.11
C ALA A 197 -4.16 -18.90 17.77
N VAL A 198 -4.64 -18.25 16.71
CA VAL A 198 -4.25 -16.88 16.34
C VAL A 198 -4.57 -15.90 17.46
N ALA A 199 -5.79 -15.95 18.02
CA ALA A 199 -6.23 -15.06 19.09
C ALA A 199 -5.39 -15.17 20.37
N SER A 200 -4.74 -16.29 20.60
CA SER A 200 -3.95 -16.51 21.81
C SER A 200 -2.60 -15.78 21.81
N VAL A 201 -2.06 -15.43 20.63
CA VAL A 201 -0.68 -14.91 20.48
C VAL A 201 -0.59 -13.50 19.92
N VAL A 202 -1.65 -12.97 19.33
CA VAL A 202 -1.63 -11.62 18.75
C VAL A 202 -1.69 -10.52 19.81
N PRO A 203 -1.21 -9.28 19.51
CA PRO A 203 -1.36 -8.12 20.38
C PRO A 203 -2.83 -7.86 20.75
N LYS A 204 -3.06 -7.38 21.97
CA LYS A 204 -4.40 -7.04 22.51
C LYS A 204 -4.69 -5.55 22.48
N GLU A 205 -3.65 -4.72 22.48
CA GLU A 205 -3.76 -3.28 22.45
C GLU A 205 -3.43 -2.75 21.06
N PRO A 206 -4.25 -1.87 20.48
CA PRO A 206 -4.00 -1.33 19.17
C PRO A 206 -2.88 -0.28 19.19
N VAL A 207 -2.06 -0.31 18.15
CA VAL A 207 -1.01 0.68 17.89
C VAL A 207 -1.31 1.44 16.58
N PRO A 208 -0.72 2.64 16.34
CA PRO A 208 -0.96 3.39 15.10
C PRO A 208 -0.20 2.85 13.88
N SER A 209 0.24 1.60 13.88
CA SER A 209 1.02 0.99 12.82
C SER A 209 0.51 -0.40 12.45
N SER A 210 0.34 -0.66 11.15
CA SER A 210 0.00 -1.98 10.61
C SER A 210 1.21 -2.89 10.42
N ALA A 211 2.42 -2.44 10.78
CA ALA A 211 3.64 -3.24 10.70
C ALA A 211 3.61 -4.39 11.70
N GLY A 212 3.81 -5.60 11.19
CA GLY A 212 3.84 -6.80 12.03
C GLY A 212 4.95 -6.74 13.08
N GLN A 213 4.61 -7.06 14.30
CA GLN A 213 5.56 -7.32 15.37
C GLN A 213 5.69 -8.84 15.57
N PRO A 214 6.87 -9.34 15.93
CA PRO A 214 7.04 -10.77 16.20
C PRO A 214 6.06 -11.26 17.28
N VAL A 215 5.44 -12.41 17.01
CA VAL A 215 4.60 -13.13 17.98
C VAL A 215 5.20 -14.51 18.23
N THR A 216 4.69 -15.25 19.22
CA THR A 216 5.07 -16.65 19.38
C THR A 216 4.70 -17.42 18.11
N PRO A 217 5.66 -18.07 17.43
CA PRO A 217 5.37 -18.84 16.23
C PRO A 217 4.28 -19.89 16.50
N THR A 218 3.20 -19.83 15.73
CA THR A 218 2.01 -20.66 15.98
C THR A 218 1.58 -21.29 14.67
N LEU A 219 1.61 -22.62 14.62
CA LEU A 219 1.16 -23.40 13.46
C LEU A 219 -0.35 -23.37 13.37
N ILE A 220 -0.88 -23.01 12.20
CA ILE A 220 -2.30 -23.01 11.84
C ILE A 220 -2.49 -24.00 10.70
N LYS A 221 -3.40 -24.94 10.88
CA LYS A 221 -3.67 -25.97 9.87
C LYS A 221 -4.55 -25.47 8.75
N ALA A 222 -4.35 -26.02 7.55
CA ALA A 222 -5.20 -25.74 6.40
C ALA A 222 -6.68 -25.96 6.71
N GLY A 223 -7.51 -24.93 6.46
CA GLY A 223 -8.94 -24.92 6.78
C GLY A 223 -9.28 -24.51 8.21
N GLU A 224 -8.30 -24.27 9.08
CA GLU A 224 -8.55 -23.71 10.41
C GLU A 224 -8.96 -22.23 10.28
N GLN A 225 -10.01 -21.83 11.00
CA GLN A 225 -10.44 -20.45 11.02
C GLN A 225 -9.45 -19.59 11.78
N ILE A 226 -8.98 -18.52 11.15
CA ILE A 226 -8.00 -17.57 11.71
C ILE A 226 -8.64 -16.29 12.25
N GLY A 227 -9.83 -15.94 11.72
CA GLY A 227 -10.52 -14.71 12.09
C GLY A 227 -11.72 -14.46 11.21
N TRP A 228 -12.07 -13.18 11.08
CA TRP A 228 -13.14 -12.75 10.16
C TRP A 228 -12.84 -11.39 9.56
N PHE A 229 -13.38 -11.17 8.36
CA PHE A 229 -13.53 -9.89 7.73
C PHE A 229 -14.97 -9.39 7.96
N GLU A 230 -15.15 -8.07 8.04
CA GLU A 230 -16.45 -7.42 8.15
C GLU A 230 -16.39 -6.14 7.30
N GLY A 231 -17.13 -6.11 6.19
CA GLY A 231 -17.22 -4.93 5.33
C GLY A 231 -17.89 -3.77 6.05
N GLU A 232 -17.40 -2.57 5.87
CA GLU A 232 -18.05 -1.34 6.36
C GLU A 232 -18.33 -0.46 5.14
N ALA A 233 -19.62 -0.31 4.79
CA ALA A 233 -20.05 0.55 3.69
C ALA A 233 -19.47 1.97 3.82
N GLY A 234 -18.86 2.47 2.73
CA GLY A 234 -18.21 3.78 2.69
C GLY A 234 -16.84 3.87 3.38
N LYS A 235 -16.34 2.80 3.99
CA LYS A 235 -15.03 2.76 4.67
C LYS A 235 -14.13 1.66 4.15
N SER A 236 -14.52 0.41 4.33
CA SER A 236 -13.72 -0.76 3.94
C SER A 236 -14.65 -1.87 3.49
N VAL A 237 -14.65 -2.13 2.20
CA VAL A 237 -15.45 -3.20 1.57
C VAL A 237 -14.55 -4.33 1.06
N ALA A 238 -13.27 -4.29 1.39
CA ALA A 238 -12.29 -5.30 0.99
C ALA A 238 -11.33 -5.60 2.13
N PHE A 239 -10.82 -6.82 2.17
CA PHE A 239 -9.58 -7.14 2.87
C PHE A 239 -8.46 -7.37 1.85
N ASP A 240 -7.22 -7.23 2.31
CA ASP A 240 -6.08 -7.37 1.42
C ASP A 240 -5.40 -8.71 1.65
N LEU A 241 -5.14 -9.40 0.55
CA LEU A 241 -4.35 -10.62 0.50
C LEU A 241 -3.04 -10.33 -0.25
N ARG A 242 -1.91 -10.60 0.39
CA ARG A 242 -0.60 -10.53 -0.23
C ARG A 242 0.10 -11.87 -0.08
N VAL A 243 0.68 -12.36 -1.16
CA VAL A 243 1.57 -13.52 -1.15
C VAL A 243 2.89 -13.10 -1.75
N GLU A 244 3.97 -13.43 -1.06
CA GLU A 244 5.33 -13.29 -1.57
C GLU A 244 5.96 -14.67 -1.74
N ASP A 245 6.74 -14.82 -2.79
CA ASP A 245 7.51 -16.03 -3.09
C ASP A 245 8.96 -15.63 -3.34
N SER A 246 9.83 -15.82 -2.37
CA SER A 246 11.23 -15.43 -2.45
C SER A 246 12.06 -16.22 -3.47
N SER A 247 11.51 -17.33 -3.97
CA SER A 247 12.11 -18.07 -5.10
C SER A 247 11.87 -17.41 -6.45
N ARG A 248 10.98 -16.41 -6.52
CA ARG A 248 10.62 -15.67 -7.73
C ARG A 248 10.87 -14.19 -7.53
N THR A 249 11.71 -13.61 -8.35
CA THR A 249 12.00 -12.18 -8.32
C THR A 249 11.32 -11.49 -9.48
N ASN A 250 10.48 -10.50 -9.20
CA ASN A 250 9.93 -9.62 -10.22
C ASN A 250 11.05 -8.84 -10.90
N THR A 251 10.99 -8.74 -12.22
CA THR A 251 12.02 -8.06 -13.02
C THR A 251 11.57 -6.65 -13.36
N PHE A 252 12.36 -5.66 -12.99
CA PHE A 252 12.11 -4.24 -13.24
C PHE A 252 13.11 -3.67 -14.24
N ILE A 253 12.75 -2.57 -14.91
CA ILE A 253 13.65 -1.88 -15.85
C ILE A 253 14.95 -1.47 -15.15
N ASN A 254 14.85 -0.95 -13.91
CA ASN A 254 15.99 -0.69 -13.05
C ASN A 254 15.94 -1.63 -11.83
N GLN A 255 16.41 -2.84 -12.00
CA GLN A 255 16.41 -3.85 -10.94
C GLN A 255 17.20 -3.40 -9.71
N ALA A 256 18.32 -2.69 -9.91
CA ALA A 256 19.18 -2.24 -8.82
C ALA A 256 18.44 -1.29 -7.85
N ARG A 257 17.51 -0.47 -8.35
CA ARG A 257 16.69 0.41 -7.50
C ARG A 257 15.87 -0.38 -6.49
N PHE A 258 15.25 -1.47 -6.93
CA PHE A 258 14.41 -2.32 -6.07
C PHE A 258 15.26 -3.16 -5.12
N THR A 259 16.33 -3.78 -5.59
CA THR A 259 17.21 -4.61 -4.73
C THR A 259 17.98 -3.79 -3.69
N SER A 260 18.26 -2.51 -3.95
CA SER A 260 18.93 -1.61 -2.99
C SER A 260 17.98 -0.92 -2.01
N SER A 261 16.66 -1.12 -2.15
CA SER A 261 15.63 -0.46 -1.33
C SER A 261 15.17 -1.39 -0.20
N PRO A 262 15.46 -1.08 1.08
CA PRO A 262 15.14 -1.99 2.20
C PRO A 262 13.65 -2.34 2.35
N GLY A 263 12.78 -1.51 1.78
CA GLY A 263 11.33 -1.69 1.85
C GLY A 263 10.71 -2.39 0.64
N ALA A 264 11.48 -2.75 -0.38
CA ALA A 264 10.95 -3.22 -1.65
C ALA A 264 10.72 -4.74 -1.74
N SER A 265 10.68 -5.46 -0.61
CA SER A 265 10.43 -6.92 -0.64
C SER A 265 9.11 -7.26 -1.31
N GLY A 266 8.09 -6.43 -1.07
CA GLY A 266 6.80 -6.62 -1.69
C GLY A 266 6.86 -6.53 -3.21
N GLU A 267 7.48 -5.49 -3.71
CA GLU A 267 7.63 -5.31 -5.16
C GLU A 267 8.49 -6.40 -5.76
N LEU A 268 9.55 -6.82 -5.05
CA LEU A 268 10.46 -7.86 -5.53
C LEU A 268 9.82 -9.25 -5.59
N TYR A 269 8.99 -9.59 -4.60
CA TYR A 269 8.57 -10.98 -4.39
C TYR A 269 7.05 -11.19 -4.41
N ALA A 270 6.23 -10.13 -4.52
CA ALA A 270 4.79 -10.31 -4.62
C ALA A 270 4.42 -11.08 -5.88
N VAL A 271 3.57 -12.07 -5.69
CA VAL A 271 3.07 -12.96 -6.75
C VAL A 271 1.55 -13.04 -6.66
N CYS A 272 0.92 -13.48 -7.75
CA CYS A 272 -0.50 -13.76 -7.77
C CYS A 272 -0.87 -14.79 -6.69
N PRO A 273 -1.71 -14.45 -5.71
CA PRO A 273 -2.13 -15.41 -4.67
C PRO A 273 -2.87 -16.61 -5.22
N TYR A 274 -3.59 -16.43 -6.33
CA TYR A 274 -4.48 -17.43 -6.90
C TYR A 274 -3.74 -18.50 -7.71
N ASP A 275 -2.47 -18.25 -8.06
CA ASP A 275 -1.58 -19.24 -8.69
C ASP A 275 -1.09 -20.33 -7.71
N PHE A 276 -1.41 -20.18 -6.42
CA PHE A 276 -1.14 -21.22 -5.42
C PHE A 276 -2.28 -22.25 -5.33
N TYR A 277 -3.43 -22.01 -5.94
CA TYR A 277 -4.48 -23.00 -6.11
C TYR A 277 -4.24 -23.86 -7.35
N ALA A 278 -4.92 -24.99 -7.42
CA ALA A 278 -4.88 -25.91 -8.56
C ALA A 278 -6.27 -26.24 -9.10
N GLY A 279 -6.33 -26.66 -10.35
CA GLY A 279 -7.54 -27.17 -11.00
C GLY A 279 -8.74 -26.23 -10.88
N ALA A 280 -9.91 -26.79 -10.63
CA ALA A 280 -11.17 -26.04 -10.56
C ALA A 280 -11.19 -24.94 -9.48
N GLN A 281 -10.43 -25.10 -8.40
CA GLN A 281 -10.32 -24.10 -7.36
C GLN A 281 -9.59 -22.85 -7.87
N ARG A 282 -8.50 -23.03 -8.59
CA ARG A 282 -7.77 -21.94 -9.25
C ARG A 282 -8.66 -21.20 -10.26
N GLU A 283 -9.33 -21.93 -11.14
CA GLU A 283 -10.21 -21.36 -12.15
C GLU A 283 -11.35 -20.54 -11.52
N ARG A 284 -11.92 -21.02 -10.42
CA ARG A 284 -12.96 -20.29 -9.67
C ARG A 284 -12.46 -18.94 -9.15
N TRP A 285 -11.22 -18.88 -8.63
CA TRP A 285 -10.63 -17.62 -8.16
C TRP A 285 -10.26 -16.70 -9.31
N LEU A 286 -9.70 -17.22 -10.41
CA LEU A 286 -9.40 -16.41 -11.58
C LEU A 286 -10.65 -15.80 -12.21
N ALA A 287 -11.77 -16.50 -12.18
CA ALA A 287 -13.05 -15.99 -12.65
C ALA A 287 -13.61 -14.82 -11.81
N LYS A 288 -13.06 -14.57 -10.62
CA LYS A 288 -13.40 -13.42 -9.77
C LYS A 288 -12.56 -12.17 -10.04
N LEU A 289 -11.54 -12.25 -10.90
CA LEU A 289 -10.64 -11.13 -11.15
C LEU A 289 -11.35 -9.98 -11.89
N GLY A 290 -11.05 -8.76 -11.48
CA GLY A 290 -11.65 -7.56 -12.08
C GLY A 290 -11.11 -6.25 -11.49
N ALA A 291 -11.83 -5.18 -11.70
CA ALA A 291 -11.51 -3.86 -11.19
C ALA A 291 -12.26 -3.57 -9.87
N PRO A 292 -11.77 -2.63 -9.04
CA PRO A 292 -12.38 -2.30 -7.76
C PRO A 292 -13.88 -1.94 -7.86
N SER A 293 -14.68 -2.42 -6.91
CA SER A 293 -16.11 -2.08 -6.75
C SER A 293 -16.97 -2.36 -8.00
N THR A 294 -16.60 -3.40 -8.74
CA THR A 294 -17.29 -3.80 -9.99
C THR A 294 -17.53 -5.30 -10.01
N ASP A 295 -18.18 -5.78 -11.06
CA ASP A 295 -18.24 -7.21 -11.34
C ASP A 295 -16.90 -7.70 -11.91
N PRO A 296 -16.63 -9.00 -11.82
CA PRO A 296 -15.48 -9.62 -12.47
C PRO A 296 -15.41 -9.27 -13.96
N VAL A 297 -14.20 -9.11 -14.47
CA VAL A 297 -13.95 -8.84 -15.89
C VAL A 297 -13.31 -10.07 -16.51
N PRO A 298 -14.02 -10.81 -17.37
CA PRO A 298 -13.48 -12.03 -17.98
C PRO A 298 -12.15 -11.81 -18.68
N GLY A 299 -11.20 -12.72 -18.49
CA GLY A 299 -9.88 -12.64 -19.08
C GLY A 299 -8.91 -11.70 -18.35
N THR A 300 -9.31 -11.12 -17.23
CA THR A 300 -8.38 -10.34 -16.38
C THR A 300 -7.22 -11.24 -15.94
N PRO A 301 -5.95 -10.84 -16.22
CA PRO A 301 -4.80 -11.57 -15.73
C PRO A 301 -4.69 -11.43 -14.21
N CYS A 302 -3.96 -12.36 -13.59
CA CYS A 302 -3.76 -12.30 -12.14
C CYS A 302 -2.86 -11.14 -11.66
N GLY A 303 -2.38 -10.33 -12.60
CA GLY A 303 -1.63 -9.12 -12.35
C GLY A 303 -0.14 -9.36 -12.08
N THR A 304 0.61 -8.27 -12.16
CA THR A 304 2.04 -8.21 -11.84
C THR A 304 2.41 -6.80 -11.38
N ILE A 305 3.43 -6.70 -10.54
CA ILE A 305 3.99 -5.40 -10.14
C ILE A 305 4.96 -4.86 -11.20
N SER A 306 5.51 -5.75 -11.99
CA SER A 306 6.53 -5.44 -13.01
C SER A 306 5.90 -5.02 -14.34
N GLN A 307 5.16 -3.91 -14.35
CA GLN A 307 4.41 -3.44 -15.53
C GLN A 307 5.18 -2.44 -16.40
N GLY A 308 6.34 -1.98 -15.97
CA GLY A 308 7.14 -1.03 -16.71
C GLY A 308 7.61 -1.59 -18.07
N LYS A 309 7.44 -0.81 -19.15
CA LYS A 309 7.95 -1.14 -20.47
C LYS A 309 8.91 -0.06 -20.97
N VAL A 310 10.10 -0.48 -21.37
CA VAL A 310 11.13 0.43 -21.89
C VAL A 310 10.58 1.29 -23.03
N GLY A 311 10.89 2.58 -23.02
CA GLY A 311 10.48 3.53 -24.05
C GLY A 311 9.01 3.92 -24.04
N THR A 312 8.23 3.57 -23.01
CA THR A 312 6.81 3.96 -22.85
C THR A 312 6.56 4.62 -21.51
N ALA A 313 5.43 5.31 -21.33
CA ALA A 313 5.07 5.90 -20.03
C ALA A 313 4.59 4.88 -18.99
N GLN A 314 4.21 3.67 -19.38
CA GLN A 314 3.66 2.63 -18.51
C GLN A 314 4.60 2.26 -17.36
N GLY A 315 4.06 2.13 -16.14
CA GLY A 315 4.76 1.62 -14.97
C GLY A 315 5.20 2.70 -13.98
N MET A 316 6.14 2.34 -13.10
CA MET A 316 6.62 3.18 -12.01
C MET A 316 7.82 4.03 -12.43
N TRP A 317 7.82 5.29 -12.01
CA TRP A 317 8.85 6.29 -12.27
C TRP A 317 9.27 6.96 -10.96
N PHE A 318 10.55 7.28 -10.82
CA PHE A 318 11.14 7.76 -9.57
C PHE A 318 12.01 8.99 -9.81
N PHE A 319 12.22 9.83 -8.82
CA PHE A 319 13.35 10.76 -8.84
C PHE A 319 14.67 9.98 -8.93
N SER A 320 15.72 10.62 -9.48
CA SER A 320 16.99 9.94 -9.78
C SER A 320 17.60 9.24 -8.56
N ASP A 321 17.51 9.85 -7.37
CA ASP A 321 18.04 9.37 -6.10
C ASP A 321 17.02 8.63 -5.22
N ALA A 322 15.76 8.62 -5.64
CA ALA A 322 14.71 7.99 -4.86
C ALA A 322 14.87 6.47 -4.81
N LYS A 323 14.76 5.91 -3.61
CA LYS A 323 14.58 4.48 -3.39
C LYS A 323 13.12 4.10 -3.47
N VAL A 324 12.85 2.89 -3.88
CA VAL A 324 11.49 2.34 -3.77
C VAL A 324 11.13 2.29 -2.30
N ASN A 325 10.02 2.89 -1.95
CA ASN A 325 9.60 2.97 -0.57
C ASN A 325 8.18 2.46 -0.40
N SER A 326 8.03 1.15 -0.41
CA SER A 326 6.76 0.49 -0.10
C SER A 326 6.38 0.67 1.38
N LEU A 327 7.34 1.01 2.25
CA LEU A 327 7.08 1.26 3.66
C LEU A 327 6.27 2.53 3.90
N THR A 328 6.38 3.53 3.01
CA THR A 328 5.52 4.72 3.08
C THR A 328 4.05 4.37 2.92
N TYR A 329 3.76 3.23 2.31
CA TYR A 329 2.43 2.73 2.10
C TYR A 329 1.87 1.91 3.27
N ARG A 330 2.68 1.51 4.22
CA ARG A 330 2.25 0.66 5.35
C ARG A 330 1.47 1.39 6.44
N GLY A 331 0.78 2.46 6.12
CA GLY A 331 -0.12 3.13 7.06
C GLY A 331 0.54 3.83 8.24
N GLU A 332 1.79 3.50 8.53
CA GLU A 332 2.56 4.08 9.65
C GLU A 332 2.77 5.57 9.50
N THR A 333 2.60 6.06 8.29
CA THR A 333 2.92 7.44 7.93
C THR A 333 1.76 8.16 7.27
N TRP A 334 0.64 7.47 7.12
CA TRP A 334 -0.55 7.99 6.48
C TRP A 334 -1.14 9.20 7.18
N ASN A 335 -0.93 9.32 8.46
CA ASN A 335 -1.60 10.33 9.28
C ASN A 335 -0.66 11.21 10.11
N GLU A 336 0.60 10.90 10.27
CA GLU A 336 1.44 11.63 11.20
C GLU A 336 2.87 11.86 10.69
N GLY A 337 3.04 12.99 10.00
CA GLY A 337 4.33 13.67 10.03
C GLY A 337 5.48 13.07 9.21
N MET A 338 5.21 12.32 8.15
CA MET A 338 6.26 12.14 7.17
C MET A 338 6.69 13.49 6.62
N PRO A 339 8.00 13.81 6.61
CA PRO A 339 8.48 15.00 5.94
C PRO A 339 7.92 15.05 4.53
N ALA A 340 7.31 16.17 4.16
CA ALA A 340 6.64 16.38 2.88
C ALA A 340 7.47 15.98 1.63
N GLY A 341 8.78 15.79 1.77
CA GLY A 341 9.69 15.36 0.72
C GLY A 341 9.71 13.87 0.37
N GLN A 342 9.23 12.98 1.23
CA GLN A 342 9.37 11.53 0.96
C GLN A 342 8.30 10.97 0.01
N TYR A 343 7.11 11.58 -0.05
CA TYR A 343 6.03 11.17 -0.97
C TYR A 343 6.21 11.68 -2.40
N GLN A 344 7.14 12.59 -2.63
CA GLN A 344 7.31 13.30 -3.89
C GLN A 344 8.18 12.55 -4.89
N SER A 345 8.66 11.37 -4.50
CA SER A 345 9.75 10.72 -5.21
C SER A 345 9.33 9.76 -6.32
N GLN A 346 8.03 9.53 -6.50
CA GLN A 346 7.58 8.51 -7.45
C GLN A 346 6.20 8.81 -8.04
N ILE A 347 5.98 8.37 -9.28
CA ILE A 347 4.70 8.43 -9.98
C ILE A 347 4.51 7.14 -10.77
N VAL A 348 3.27 6.68 -10.90
CA VAL A 348 2.94 5.46 -11.63
C VAL A 348 1.82 5.68 -12.62
N PHE A 349 1.91 5.00 -13.74
CA PHE A 349 0.89 4.96 -14.79
C PHE A 349 0.57 3.51 -15.11
N ASN A 350 -0.71 3.13 -14.98
CA ASN A 350 -1.19 1.82 -15.42
C ASN A 350 -2.62 1.89 -15.97
N VAL A 351 -3.06 0.80 -16.59
CA VAL A 351 -4.42 0.64 -17.09
C VAL A 351 -5.03 -0.57 -16.39
N ASP A 352 -6.19 -0.39 -15.81
CA ASP A 352 -6.92 -1.48 -15.17
C ASP A 352 -7.71 -2.35 -16.18
N PRO A 353 -8.23 -3.51 -15.77
CA PRO A 353 -8.96 -4.42 -16.67
C PRO A 353 -10.18 -3.81 -17.37
N ARG A 354 -10.69 -2.70 -16.89
CA ARG A 354 -11.78 -1.94 -17.57
C ARG A 354 -11.30 -0.85 -18.49
N ASN A 355 -10.02 -0.85 -18.82
CA ASN A 355 -9.38 0.22 -19.59
C ASN A 355 -9.49 1.61 -18.92
N THR A 356 -9.51 1.66 -17.60
CA THR A 356 -9.36 2.88 -16.84
C THR A 356 -7.88 3.14 -16.59
N ILE A 357 -7.40 4.28 -17.04
CA ILE A 357 -6.04 4.72 -16.71
C ILE A 357 -6.04 5.14 -15.25
N ARG A 358 -5.05 4.63 -14.52
CA ARG A 358 -4.78 5.00 -13.14
C ARG A 358 -3.43 5.68 -13.07
N ILE A 359 -3.43 6.90 -12.54
CA ILE A 359 -2.22 7.66 -12.29
C ILE A 359 -2.18 7.93 -10.79
N GLY A 360 -1.13 7.46 -10.15
CA GLY A 360 -0.91 7.66 -8.72
C GLY A 360 0.46 8.24 -8.45
N GLY A 361 0.61 8.97 -7.35
CA GLY A 361 1.89 9.51 -6.94
C GLY A 361 1.79 10.91 -6.40
N LEU A 362 2.93 11.46 -6.04
CA LEU A 362 3.06 12.80 -5.52
C LEU A 362 4.01 13.60 -6.40
N ASN A 363 3.63 14.82 -6.65
CA ASN A 363 4.52 15.80 -7.21
C ASN A 363 5.04 16.73 -6.08
N ALA A 364 6.25 17.25 -6.26
CA ALA A 364 6.93 18.10 -5.28
C ALA A 364 6.12 19.34 -4.85
N ALA A 365 5.22 19.81 -5.69
CA ALA A 365 4.40 20.99 -5.43
C ALA A 365 3.10 20.69 -4.67
N ARG A 366 2.77 19.38 -4.42
CA ARG A 366 1.42 18.94 -4.03
C ARG A 366 0.34 19.39 -5.05
N PRO A 367 -0.55 18.57 -5.47
CA PRO A 367 -1.31 17.62 -4.70
C PRO A 367 -0.97 16.16 -5.03
N LEU A 368 -1.39 15.27 -4.14
CA LEU A 368 -1.48 13.84 -4.39
C LEU A 368 -2.19 13.62 -5.72
N VAL A 369 -1.52 13.00 -6.68
CA VAL A 369 -2.16 12.54 -7.88
C VAL A 369 -2.81 11.21 -7.60
N GLN A 370 -4.12 11.19 -7.72
CA GLN A 370 -4.89 9.95 -7.71
C GLN A 370 -5.97 10.11 -8.76
N MET A 371 -5.61 9.88 -10.01
CA MET A 371 -6.48 10.05 -11.14
C MET A 371 -6.95 8.72 -11.69
N MET A 372 -8.22 8.71 -12.08
CA MET A 372 -8.82 7.64 -12.87
C MET A 372 -9.47 8.27 -14.09
N ILE A 373 -9.16 7.73 -15.26
CA ILE A 373 -9.70 8.20 -16.53
C ILE A 373 -10.18 6.98 -17.32
N SER A 374 -11.48 6.84 -17.49
CA SER A 374 -12.07 5.79 -18.30
C SER A 374 -12.20 6.23 -19.75
N LYS A 375 -12.35 5.27 -20.68
CA LYS A 375 -12.67 5.54 -22.08
C LYS A 375 -14.04 6.20 -22.27
N GLN A 376 -14.89 6.13 -21.25
CA GLN A 376 -16.23 6.71 -21.24
C GLN A 376 -16.39 7.59 -20.01
N GLY A 377 -16.98 8.77 -20.17
CA GLY A 377 -17.17 9.70 -19.06
C GLY A 377 -16.18 10.87 -19.04
N PRO A 378 -16.08 11.61 -17.92
CA PRO A 378 -15.24 12.79 -17.81
C PRO A 378 -13.76 12.50 -18.10
N GLY A 379 -13.17 13.25 -19.04
CA GLY A 379 -11.76 13.09 -19.44
C GLY A 379 -11.51 12.02 -20.49
N SER A 380 -12.56 11.37 -21.02
CA SER A 380 -12.42 10.34 -22.08
C SER A 380 -11.75 10.86 -23.35
N ASP A 381 -11.88 12.15 -23.64
CA ASP A 381 -11.20 12.86 -24.73
C ASP A 381 -9.69 12.92 -24.57
N THR A 382 -9.20 12.83 -23.33
CA THR A 382 -7.78 12.77 -23.01
C THR A 382 -7.26 11.33 -22.81
N TRP A 383 -8.13 10.33 -22.93
CA TRP A 383 -7.75 8.96 -22.72
C TRP A 383 -6.74 8.48 -23.76
N ARG A 384 -5.58 8.04 -23.29
CA ARG A 384 -4.53 7.45 -24.10
C ARG A 384 -3.78 6.42 -23.26
N ASP A 385 -3.68 5.20 -23.76
CA ASP A 385 -2.95 4.13 -23.10
C ASP A 385 -1.49 4.56 -22.83
N PRO A 386 -1.00 4.53 -21.58
CA PRO A 386 0.40 4.84 -21.25
C PRO A 386 1.42 3.99 -22.02
N LEU A 387 1.06 2.77 -22.45
CA LEU A 387 1.88 1.94 -23.31
C LEU A 387 2.05 2.54 -24.72
N SER A 388 1.10 3.31 -25.20
CA SER A 388 1.16 3.95 -26.51
C SER A 388 1.90 5.29 -26.51
N LEU A 389 2.19 5.84 -25.32
CA LEU A 389 3.00 7.04 -25.19
C LEU A 389 4.48 6.67 -25.21
N THR A 390 5.12 6.90 -26.36
CA THR A 390 6.49 6.47 -26.63
C THR A 390 7.51 7.61 -26.58
N ALA A 391 8.78 7.29 -26.69
CA ALA A 391 9.89 8.24 -26.62
C ALA A 391 9.70 9.50 -27.47
N GLY A 392 10.01 10.65 -26.92
CA GLY A 392 9.86 11.97 -27.52
C GLY A 392 8.44 12.54 -27.55
N GLN A 393 7.44 11.79 -27.11
CA GLN A 393 6.04 12.24 -27.15
C GLN A 393 5.60 12.93 -25.86
N GLU A 394 4.63 13.81 -26.03
CA GLU A 394 3.87 14.46 -24.96
C GLU A 394 2.44 13.96 -24.91
N HIS A 395 1.87 13.95 -23.73
CA HIS A 395 0.44 13.75 -23.54
C HIS A 395 -0.04 14.41 -22.25
N CYS A 396 -1.31 14.70 -22.19
CA CYS A 396 -1.95 15.16 -20.98
C CYS A 396 -3.22 14.39 -20.71
N TRP A 397 -3.28 13.78 -19.56
CA TRP A 397 -4.49 13.17 -19.03
C TRP A 397 -5.20 14.16 -18.12
N SER A 398 -6.52 14.23 -18.24
CA SER A 398 -7.35 15.13 -17.43
C SER A 398 -8.64 14.43 -17.02
N ASN A 399 -9.11 14.70 -15.83
CA ASN A 399 -10.46 14.41 -15.38
C ASN A 399 -11.13 15.69 -14.87
N SER A 400 -12.29 15.61 -14.21
CA SER A 400 -13.00 16.78 -13.71
C SER A 400 -12.24 17.61 -12.66
N SER A 401 -11.21 17.05 -12.01
CA SER A 401 -10.54 17.68 -10.88
C SER A 401 -9.04 17.91 -11.06
N GLN A 402 -8.38 17.01 -11.79
CA GLN A 402 -6.92 17.02 -11.93
C GLN A 402 -6.50 16.82 -13.38
N SER A 403 -5.31 17.31 -13.71
CA SER A 403 -4.64 17.05 -14.98
C SER A 403 -3.17 16.69 -14.73
N VAL A 404 -2.67 15.74 -15.53
CA VAL A 404 -1.27 15.32 -15.52
C VAL A 404 -0.73 15.40 -16.94
N LYS A 405 0.16 16.36 -17.21
CA LYS A 405 0.85 16.50 -18.49
C LYS A 405 2.24 15.91 -18.39
N VAL A 406 2.61 15.08 -19.33
CA VAL A 406 3.91 14.42 -19.35
C VAL A 406 4.61 14.57 -20.70
N ARG A 407 5.94 14.49 -20.66
CA ARG A 407 6.80 14.32 -21.85
C ARG A 407 7.79 13.21 -21.55
N LEU A 408 7.81 12.22 -22.42
CA LEU A 408 8.84 11.19 -22.40
C LEU A 408 10.06 11.70 -23.16
N SER A 409 11.26 11.54 -22.60
CA SER A 409 12.51 11.94 -23.28
C SER A 409 12.69 11.19 -24.61
N ALA A 410 13.52 11.74 -25.51
CA ALA A 410 13.76 11.15 -26.83
C ALA A 410 14.38 9.75 -26.76
N ASP A 411 15.10 9.43 -25.70
CA ASP A 411 15.65 8.10 -25.42
C ASP A 411 14.71 7.19 -24.61
N GLY A 412 13.55 7.73 -24.15
CA GLY A 412 12.60 7.02 -23.31
C GLY A 412 13.08 6.69 -21.90
N ALA A 413 14.23 7.25 -21.47
CA ALA A 413 14.84 6.95 -20.18
C ALA A 413 14.31 7.83 -19.04
N SER A 414 13.75 9.00 -19.34
CA SER A 414 13.19 9.92 -18.36
C SER A 414 11.79 10.41 -18.78
N LEU A 415 11.03 10.85 -17.78
CA LEU A 415 9.69 11.37 -17.95
C LEU A 415 9.60 12.69 -17.17
N THR A 416 9.27 13.79 -17.86
CA THR A 416 8.90 15.03 -17.20
C THR A 416 7.41 15.05 -16.97
N ALA A 417 6.95 15.35 -15.74
CA ALA A 417 5.54 15.42 -15.40
C ALA A 417 5.19 16.71 -14.66
N VAL A 418 4.06 17.30 -15.04
CA VAL A 418 3.41 18.41 -14.34
C VAL A 418 2.02 17.96 -13.94
N VAL A 419 1.66 18.25 -12.70
CA VAL A 419 0.33 18.01 -12.15
C VAL A 419 -0.33 19.33 -11.82
N GLY A 420 -1.60 19.45 -12.12
CA GLY A 420 -2.39 20.64 -11.79
C GLY A 420 -3.88 20.33 -11.66
N THR A 421 -4.62 21.38 -11.38
CA THR A 421 -6.09 21.37 -11.40
C THR A 421 -6.59 22.01 -12.68
N GLY A 422 -7.69 21.49 -13.22
CA GLY A 422 -8.33 22.03 -14.42
C GLY A 422 -7.76 21.49 -15.74
N ALA A 423 -7.83 22.30 -16.80
CA ALA A 423 -7.52 21.86 -18.15
C ALA A 423 -6.01 21.71 -18.41
N CYS A 424 -5.67 20.80 -19.30
CA CYS A 424 -4.30 20.53 -19.76
C CYS A 424 -3.56 21.74 -20.35
N SER A 425 -4.30 22.70 -20.93
CA SER A 425 -3.75 23.93 -21.55
C SER A 425 -3.00 24.83 -20.57
N GLY A 426 -3.34 24.75 -19.28
CA GLY A 426 -2.66 25.51 -18.21
C GLY A 426 -1.37 24.88 -17.70
N LEU A 427 -1.01 23.70 -18.16
CA LEU A 427 0.16 22.98 -17.65
C LEU A 427 1.42 23.23 -18.49
N ASP A 428 2.43 23.80 -17.86
CA ASP A 428 3.73 24.11 -18.47
C ASP A 428 4.79 23.07 -18.05
N LEU A 429 5.23 22.25 -19.00
CA LEU A 429 6.25 21.21 -18.78
C LEU A 429 7.63 21.76 -18.38
N SER A 430 7.92 23.06 -18.64
CA SER A 430 9.17 23.66 -18.17
C SER A 430 9.27 23.71 -16.63
N ARG A 431 8.12 23.62 -15.95
CA ARG A 431 7.99 23.55 -14.48
C ARG A 431 7.86 22.12 -13.96
N GLY A 432 7.99 21.15 -14.86
CA GLY A 432 7.75 19.74 -14.55
C GLY A 432 8.89 19.12 -13.72
N GLN A 433 8.51 18.08 -12.99
CA GLN A 433 9.46 17.22 -12.28
C GLN A 433 9.96 16.15 -13.23
N VAL A 434 11.27 15.85 -13.17
CA VAL A 434 11.89 14.80 -13.97
C VAL A 434 11.96 13.52 -13.15
N TYR A 435 11.47 12.43 -13.74
CA TYR A 435 11.49 11.09 -13.19
C TYR A 435 12.30 10.17 -14.09
N VAL A 436 12.92 9.17 -13.50
CA VAL A 436 13.68 8.10 -14.18
C VAL A 436 13.22 6.74 -13.67
N ARG A 437 13.60 5.69 -14.38
CA ARG A 437 13.33 4.31 -13.95
C ARG A 437 14.48 3.70 -13.23
#